data_4b29a35f2bbbe247f2983079e8efd561
#
_entry.id   4b29a35f2bbbe247f2983079e8efd561
#
_cell.length_a   1.000
_cell.length_b   1.000
_cell.length_c   1.000
_cell.angle_alpha   90.00
_cell.angle_beta   90.00
_cell.angle_gamma   90.00
#
_symmetry.space_group_name_H-M   'P 1'
#
loop_
_entity.id
_entity.type
_entity.pdbx_description
1 polymer ?
#
loop_
_entity_poly.entity_id
_entity_poly.type
_entity_poly.pdbx_seq_one_letter_code
_entity_poly.pdbx_strand_id
1 'polypeptide(L)'
;MSNKSLAGEHNAQTILVTGGAGFIGSHTCVELLEQNYNVVILDDLSNSCVTAVDRIRELSGANADQLKFVEASILDREACERVFSENDIDAIIHFAGFKAVGESTQKPLEYYWNNVAGSLVLFDVARNHGVKNIIFSSSATVYGEPEMIPITEECPLHEATNPYGETKVMLERILTDFYRADSEWNVVLLRYFNPIGAHISGRIGEDPKDIPNNLLPYVAQVAVGKLECIQVFGNDYPTPDGTGVRDYIHVVDLARGHVKALDFMGGKVGTGKAIGLGSIEGASTEYGTRTGVAIFNLGTGTGSSVLDVIHAFEKACGKKLPYKICPRRPGDIATNYAACDKAREELGWVAEYDLARMCEDSWRWQSNNPNGYKE
;
A
#
# COMPACT_ATOMS: atom_id res chain seq x y z
N MET A 1 32.08 42.47 6.41
CA MET A 1 30.96 42.25 5.48
C MET A 1 30.60 40.79 5.54
N SER A 2 29.47 40.48 6.18
CA SER A 2 29.06 39.13 6.52
C SER A 2 28.35 38.51 5.32
N ASN A 3 28.92 37.42 4.76
CA ASN A 3 28.25 36.56 3.80
C ASN A 3 27.13 35.79 4.52
N LYS A 4 25.91 36.30 4.48
CA LYS A 4 24.72 35.47 4.73
C LYS A 4 24.55 34.53 3.53
N SER A 5 24.77 33.25 3.73
CA SER A 5 24.37 32.20 2.81
C SER A 5 22.85 32.23 2.70
N LEU A 6 22.36 32.52 1.50
CA LEU A 6 20.97 32.27 1.09
C LEU A 6 20.79 30.74 0.91
N ALA A 7 20.69 29.99 2.00
CA ALA A 7 20.05 28.71 2.00
C ALA A 7 18.55 29.02 2.00
N GLY A 8 17.88 28.89 0.85
CA GLY A 8 16.44 28.96 0.79
C GLY A 8 15.89 27.85 1.70
N GLU A 9 15.12 28.24 2.69
CA GLU A 9 14.28 27.31 3.47
C GLU A 9 13.27 26.72 2.48
N HIS A 10 13.59 25.57 1.90
CA HIS A 10 12.56 24.75 1.25
C HIS A 10 11.67 24.22 2.37
N ASN A 11 10.45 24.77 2.49
CA ASN A 11 9.43 24.20 3.35
C ASN A 11 9.27 22.71 3.00
N ALA A 12 9.14 21.86 4.02
CA ALA A 12 8.90 20.45 3.84
C ALA A 12 7.57 20.26 3.08
N GLN A 13 7.55 19.39 2.05
CA GLN A 13 6.33 19.08 1.30
C GLN A 13 5.30 18.42 2.19
N THR A 14 4.03 18.72 1.96
CA THR A 14 2.90 18.17 2.71
C THR A 14 2.17 17.11 1.88
N ILE A 15 2.10 15.91 2.40
CA ILE A 15 1.48 14.75 1.75
C ILE A 15 0.16 14.42 2.43
N LEU A 16 -0.92 14.43 1.66
CA LEU A 16 -2.19 13.88 2.12
C LEU A 16 -2.18 12.37 1.99
N VAL A 17 -2.33 11.67 3.10
CA VAL A 17 -2.39 10.21 3.17
C VAL A 17 -3.80 9.78 3.55
N THR A 18 -4.61 9.37 2.58
CA THR A 18 -5.95 8.84 2.87
C THR A 18 -5.84 7.37 3.27
N GLY A 19 -6.60 6.95 4.28
CA GLY A 19 -6.41 5.61 4.86
C GLY A 19 -5.10 5.48 5.65
N GLY A 20 -4.57 6.61 6.13
CA GLY A 20 -3.25 6.69 6.79
C GLY A 20 -3.19 6.04 8.16
N ALA A 21 -4.31 5.78 8.83
CA ALA A 21 -4.37 5.02 10.08
C ALA A 21 -4.45 3.50 9.86
N GLY A 22 -4.61 3.04 8.61
CA GLY A 22 -4.63 1.63 8.23
C GLY A 22 -3.24 0.98 8.24
N PHE A 23 -3.18 -0.33 7.92
CA PHE A 23 -1.95 -1.11 7.97
C PHE A 23 -0.81 -0.53 7.12
N ILE A 24 -1.02 -0.39 5.80
CA ILE A 24 0.02 0.13 4.90
C ILE A 24 0.22 1.63 5.13
N GLY A 25 -0.89 2.38 5.32
CA GLY A 25 -0.87 3.82 5.52
C GLY A 25 -0.05 4.23 6.74
N SER A 26 -0.19 3.56 7.88
CA SER A 26 0.54 3.89 9.10
C SER A 26 2.06 3.72 8.95
N HIS A 27 2.49 2.63 8.30
CA HIS A 27 3.92 2.42 8.02
C HIS A 27 4.45 3.46 7.02
N THR A 28 3.66 3.82 6.00
CA THR A 28 4.03 4.85 5.03
C THR A 28 4.13 6.23 5.70
N CYS A 29 3.24 6.55 6.63
CA CYS A 29 3.33 7.81 7.39
C CYS A 29 4.61 7.90 8.23
N VAL A 30 5.07 6.79 8.84
CA VAL A 30 6.35 6.78 9.57
C VAL A 30 7.51 7.05 8.61
N GLU A 31 7.61 6.32 7.49
CA GLU A 31 8.68 6.51 6.50
C GLU A 31 8.69 7.94 5.89
N LEU A 32 7.51 8.54 5.65
CA LEU A 32 7.40 9.93 5.17
C LEU A 32 7.93 10.93 6.21
N LEU A 33 7.53 10.79 7.46
CA LEU A 33 7.94 11.68 8.54
C LEU A 33 9.45 11.58 8.81
N GLU A 34 10.02 10.38 8.75
CA GLU A 34 11.48 10.16 8.85
C GLU A 34 12.26 10.81 7.70
N GLN A 35 11.63 10.99 6.54
CA GLN A 35 12.20 11.72 5.39
C GLN A 35 11.87 13.23 5.40
N ASN A 36 11.35 13.75 6.54
CA ASN A 36 10.98 15.17 6.72
C ASN A 36 9.87 15.66 5.78
N TYR A 37 8.92 14.83 5.41
CA TYR A 37 7.65 15.29 4.86
C TYR A 37 6.71 15.71 5.99
N ASN A 38 5.81 16.65 5.73
CA ASN A 38 4.63 16.85 6.56
C ASN A 38 3.53 15.90 6.10
N VAL A 39 2.77 15.35 7.01
CA VAL A 39 1.73 14.36 6.72
C VAL A 39 0.38 14.83 7.26
N VAL A 40 -0.63 14.83 6.40
CA VAL A 40 -2.03 14.97 6.79
C VAL A 40 -2.72 13.64 6.56
N ILE A 41 -3.17 12.98 7.62
CA ILE A 41 -3.92 11.74 7.55
C ILE A 41 -5.41 12.07 7.45
N LEU A 42 -6.09 11.50 6.44
CA LEU A 42 -7.56 11.48 6.32
C LEU A 42 -8.02 10.03 6.39
N ASP A 43 -8.75 9.67 7.46
CA ASP A 43 -9.19 8.28 7.70
C ASP A 43 -10.50 8.30 8.49
N ASP A 44 -11.47 7.50 8.11
CA ASP A 44 -12.78 7.43 8.78
C ASP A 44 -12.83 6.39 9.92
N LEU A 45 -11.70 5.74 10.18
CA LEU A 45 -11.54 4.71 11.20
C LEU A 45 -12.50 3.51 11.03
N SER A 46 -13.10 3.33 9.84
CA SER A 46 -14.01 2.20 9.58
C SER A 46 -13.31 0.85 9.73
N ASN A 47 -12.03 0.75 9.31
CA ASN A 47 -11.21 -0.46 9.44
C ASN A 47 -9.79 -0.17 9.96
N SER A 48 -9.64 0.87 10.76
CA SER A 48 -8.41 1.31 11.38
C SER A 48 -8.64 1.75 12.84
N CYS A 49 -7.62 2.26 13.50
CA CYS A 49 -7.71 2.70 14.88
C CYS A 49 -6.92 3.99 15.09
N VAL A 50 -7.48 4.97 15.81
CA VAL A 50 -6.80 6.22 16.12
C VAL A 50 -5.47 6.01 16.87
N THR A 51 -5.37 4.96 17.68
CA THR A 51 -4.12 4.56 18.35
C THR A 51 -2.95 4.37 17.37
N ALA A 52 -3.22 3.98 16.11
CA ALA A 52 -2.17 3.92 15.10
C ALA A 52 -1.56 5.30 14.83
N VAL A 53 -2.37 6.37 14.81
CA VAL A 53 -1.90 7.76 14.63
C VAL A 53 -1.02 8.20 15.79
N ASP A 54 -1.39 7.87 17.04
CA ASP A 54 -0.56 8.17 18.20
C ASP A 54 0.78 7.44 18.14
N ARG A 55 0.77 6.17 17.72
CA ARG A 55 1.99 5.39 17.57
C ARG A 55 2.86 5.85 16.40
N ILE A 56 2.29 6.35 15.31
CA ILE A 56 3.05 7.02 14.24
C ILE A 56 3.80 8.23 14.82
N ARG A 57 3.12 9.07 15.60
CA ARG A 57 3.73 10.25 16.25
C ARG A 57 4.85 9.86 17.22
N GLU A 58 4.62 8.82 18.01
CA GLU A 58 5.61 8.28 18.93
C GLU A 58 6.87 7.77 18.22
N LEU A 59 6.70 7.00 17.14
CA LEU A 59 7.80 6.39 16.38
C LEU A 59 8.63 7.40 15.60
N SER A 60 7.97 8.35 14.94
CA SER A 60 8.65 9.37 14.13
C SER A 60 9.16 10.57 14.93
N GLY A 61 8.69 10.76 16.17
CA GLY A 61 8.94 11.97 16.94
C GLY A 61 8.31 13.24 16.37
N ALA A 62 7.35 13.10 15.44
CA ALA A 62 6.70 14.21 14.76
C ALA A 62 5.90 15.10 15.72
N ASN A 63 6.01 16.40 15.55
CA ASN A 63 5.20 17.38 16.26
C ASN A 63 3.81 17.56 15.60
N ALA A 64 2.95 18.39 16.18
CA ALA A 64 1.60 18.62 15.69
C ALA A 64 1.53 19.31 14.32
N ASP A 65 2.57 20.04 13.93
CA ASP A 65 2.62 20.69 12.61
C ASP A 65 3.05 19.72 11.52
N GLN A 66 3.88 18.73 11.86
CA GLN A 66 4.36 17.71 10.93
C GLN A 66 3.36 16.59 10.71
N LEU A 67 2.55 16.24 11.70
CA LEU A 67 1.53 15.19 11.61
C LEU A 67 0.17 15.69 12.07
N LYS A 68 -0.74 15.85 11.13
CA LYS A 68 -2.15 16.16 11.37
C LYS A 68 -3.03 14.96 11.09
N PHE A 69 -4.12 14.85 11.81
CA PHE A 69 -5.13 13.81 11.64
C PHE A 69 -6.53 14.42 11.52
N VAL A 70 -7.25 14.00 10.50
CA VAL A 70 -8.65 14.36 10.26
C VAL A 70 -9.47 13.09 10.18
N GLU A 71 -10.37 12.89 11.14
CA GLU A 71 -11.32 11.79 11.14
C GLU A 71 -12.48 12.13 10.22
N ALA A 72 -12.45 11.62 8.99
CA ALA A 72 -13.52 11.79 8.02
C ALA A 72 -13.41 10.78 6.88
N SER A 73 -14.54 10.52 6.21
CA SER A 73 -14.60 9.70 5.01
C SER A 73 -14.21 10.50 3.76
N ILE A 74 -13.57 9.84 2.79
CA ILE A 74 -13.36 10.41 1.44
C ILE A 74 -14.66 10.68 0.67
N LEU A 75 -15.79 10.13 1.13
CA LEU A 75 -17.12 10.44 0.62
C LEU A 75 -17.65 11.79 1.12
N ASP A 76 -17.11 12.30 2.23
CA ASP A 76 -17.49 13.61 2.78
C ASP A 76 -16.75 14.73 2.05
N ARG A 77 -17.43 15.29 1.03
CA ARG A 77 -16.88 16.39 0.22
C ARG A 77 -16.49 17.59 1.09
N GLU A 78 -17.30 17.97 2.08
CA GLU A 78 -17.03 19.15 2.91
C GLU A 78 -15.78 18.94 3.77
N ALA A 79 -15.59 17.74 4.29
CA ALA A 79 -14.39 17.40 5.02
C ALA A 79 -13.15 17.40 4.09
N CYS A 80 -13.26 16.84 2.89
CA CYS A 80 -12.19 16.93 1.88
C CYS A 80 -11.85 18.39 1.55
N GLU A 81 -12.82 19.23 1.24
CA GLU A 81 -12.60 20.67 0.97
C GLU A 81 -11.88 21.37 2.14
N ARG A 82 -12.26 21.09 3.39
CA ARG A 82 -11.56 21.65 4.56
C ARG A 82 -10.10 21.19 4.61
N VAL A 83 -9.83 19.90 4.38
CA VAL A 83 -8.45 19.37 4.39
C VAL A 83 -7.57 20.13 3.39
N PHE A 84 -8.03 20.34 2.18
CA PHE A 84 -7.25 21.04 1.14
C PHE A 84 -7.16 22.55 1.37
N SER A 85 -8.20 23.18 1.95
CA SER A 85 -8.19 24.63 2.23
C SER A 85 -7.33 25.01 3.45
N GLU A 86 -7.19 24.10 4.41
CA GLU A 86 -6.43 24.33 5.64
C GLU A 86 -4.98 23.85 5.58
N ASN A 87 -4.58 23.17 4.48
CA ASN A 87 -3.26 22.60 4.33
C ASN A 87 -2.75 22.77 2.90
N ASP A 88 -1.50 23.19 2.74
CA ASP A 88 -0.82 23.29 1.44
C ASP A 88 -0.40 21.87 1.00
N ILE A 89 -1.31 21.13 0.39
CA ILE A 89 -1.08 19.75 -0.05
C ILE A 89 -0.31 19.75 -1.37
N ASP A 90 0.85 19.07 -1.41
CA ASP A 90 1.68 18.92 -2.61
C ASP A 90 1.35 17.65 -3.40
N ALA A 91 1.00 16.56 -2.70
CA ALA A 91 0.68 15.28 -3.32
C ALA A 91 -0.26 14.46 -2.43
N ILE A 92 -0.89 13.47 -3.04
CA ILE A 92 -1.79 12.52 -2.39
C ILE A 92 -1.21 11.11 -2.49
N ILE A 93 -1.17 10.38 -1.37
CA ILE A 93 -1.04 8.93 -1.35
C ILE A 93 -2.39 8.36 -0.95
N HIS A 94 -3.02 7.66 -1.88
CA HIS A 94 -4.40 7.23 -1.72
C HIS A 94 -4.50 5.73 -1.38
N PHE A 95 -4.64 5.44 -0.07
CA PHE A 95 -4.88 4.07 0.45
C PHE A 95 -6.34 3.81 0.80
N ALA A 96 -7.13 4.84 1.11
CA ALA A 96 -8.51 4.67 1.55
C ALA A 96 -9.31 3.80 0.57
N GLY A 97 -9.90 2.73 1.11
CA GLY A 97 -10.69 1.79 0.32
C GLY A 97 -10.87 0.45 1.03
N PHE A 98 -12.02 -0.17 0.84
CA PHE A 98 -12.28 -1.53 1.31
C PHE A 98 -11.44 -2.52 0.49
N LYS A 99 -10.85 -3.54 1.14
CA LYS A 99 -9.86 -4.44 0.55
C LYS A 99 -10.19 -5.94 0.64
N ALA A 100 -11.27 -6.32 1.29
CA ALA A 100 -11.59 -7.72 1.54
C ALA A 100 -12.25 -8.37 0.32
N VAL A 101 -11.49 -9.21 -0.42
CA VAL A 101 -11.94 -9.88 -1.66
C VAL A 101 -13.25 -10.65 -1.44
N GLY A 102 -13.31 -11.50 -0.40
CA GLY A 102 -14.51 -12.30 -0.11
C GLY A 102 -15.74 -11.46 0.25
N GLU A 103 -15.56 -10.39 1.01
CA GLU A 103 -16.65 -9.47 1.36
C GLU A 103 -17.15 -8.70 0.13
N SER A 104 -16.25 -8.31 -0.79
CA SER A 104 -16.63 -7.57 -1.98
C SER A 104 -17.64 -8.32 -2.86
N THR A 105 -17.59 -9.65 -2.89
CA THR A 105 -18.56 -10.47 -3.63
C THR A 105 -19.94 -10.50 -2.98
N GLN A 106 -20.03 -10.21 -1.68
CA GLN A 106 -21.28 -10.18 -0.92
C GLN A 106 -21.86 -8.78 -0.84
N LYS A 107 -21.00 -7.74 -0.88
CA LYS A 107 -21.36 -6.32 -0.73
C LYS A 107 -20.79 -5.47 -1.86
N PRO A 108 -21.05 -5.82 -3.15
CA PRO A 108 -20.40 -5.13 -4.27
C PRO A 108 -20.74 -3.64 -4.34
N LEU A 109 -21.97 -3.26 -4.02
CA LEU A 109 -22.40 -1.86 -4.08
C LEU A 109 -21.63 -0.98 -3.08
N GLU A 110 -21.42 -1.46 -1.87
CA GLU A 110 -20.65 -0.77 -0.83
C GLU A 110 -19.19 -0.57 -1.27
N TYR A 111 -18.60 -1.57 -1.95
CA TYR A 111 -17.26 -1.47 -2.51
C TYR A 111 -17.16 -0.43 -3.64
N TYR A 112 -18.09 -0.44 -4.59
CA TYR A 112 -18.11 0.58 -5.64
C TYR A 112 -18.37 1.97 -5.08
N TRP A 113 -19.29 2.08 -4.13
CA TRP A 113 -19.60 3.36 -3.52
C TRP A 113 -18.42 3.93 -2.74
N ASN A 114 -17.84 3.14 -1.84
CA ASN A 114 -16.69 3.61 -1.06
C ASN A 114 -15.45 3.81 -1.92
N ASN A 115 -15.05 2.80 -2.68
CA ASN A 115 -13.76 2.84 -3.38
C ASN A 115 -13.79 3.74 -4.61
N VAL A 116 -14.84 3.66 -5.44
CA VAL A 116 -14.90 4.43 -6.69
C VAL A 116 -15.52 5.81 -6.45
N ALA A 117 -16.74 5.88 -5.90
CA ALA A 117 -17.40 7.17 -5.70
C ALA A 117 -16.62 8.05 -4.70
N GLY A 118 -16.13 7.49 -3.59
CA GLY A 118 -15.29 8.22 -2.63
C GLY A 118 -14.00 8.76 -3.25
N SER A 119 -13.31 7.95 -4.07
CA SER A 119 -12.13 8.41 -4.79
C SER A 119 -12.44 9.54 -5.78
N LEU A 120 -13.58 9.47 -6.49
CA LEU A 120 -14.01 10.55 -7.39
C LEU A 120 -14.26 11.86 -6.63
N VAL A 121 -14.87 11.81 -5.45
CA VAL A 121 -15.04 12.99 -4.60
C VAL A 121 -13.69 13.59 -4.23
N LEU A 122 -12.76 12.77 -3.73
CA LEU A 122 -11.41 13.19 -3.36
C LEU A 122 -10.68 13.83 -4.56
N PHE A 123 -10.68 13.18 -5.71
CA PHE A 123 -9.96 13.66 -6.89
C PHE A 123 -10.56 14.94 -7.48
N ASP A 124 -11.89 15.11 -7.42
CA ASP A 124 -12.54 16.34 -7.84
C ASP A 124 -12.17 17.53 -6.94
N VAL A 125 -12.15 17.31 -5.62
CA VAL A 125 -11.67 18.32 -4.65
C VAL A 125 -10.20 18.65 -4.91
N ALA A 126 -9.34 17.64 -5.02
CA ALA A 126 -7.92 17.82 -5.30
C ALA A 126 -7.67 18.67 -6.55
N ARG A 127 -8.38 18.35 -7.64
CA ARG A 127 -8.32 19.11 -8.89
C ARG A 127 -8.71 20.58 -8.68
N ASN A 128 -9.77 20.85 -7.93
CA ASN A 128 -10.26 22.22 -7.68
C ASN A 128 -9.25 23.04 -6.87
N HIS A 129 -8.43 22.38 -6.05
CA HIS A 129 -7.32 22.99 -5.29
C HIS A 129 -5.96 22.93 -6.01
N GLY A 130 -5.93 22.48 -7.28
CA GLY A 130 -4.72 22.42 -8.10
C GLY A 130 -3.74 21.29 -7.72
N VAL A 131 -4.15 20.35 -6.89
CA VAL A 131 -3.32 19.18 -6.52
C VAL A 131 -3.52 18.07 -7.52
N LYS A 132 -2.50 17.80 -8.33
CA LYS A 132 -2.54 16.85 -9.45
C LYS A 132 -1.50 15.72 -9.34
N ASN A 133 -0.78 15.64 -8.22
CA ASN A 133 0.20 14.59 -7.93
C ASN A 133 -0.48 13.49 -7.11
N ILE A 134 -0.63 12.29 -7.68
CA ILE A 134 -1.33 11.16 -7.03
C ILE A 134 -0.50 9.90 -7.10
N ILE A 135 -0.25 9.29 -5.95
CA ILE A 135 0.20 7.91 -5.84
C ILE A 135 -1.01 7.07 -5.42
N PHE A 136 -1.38 6.12 -6.27
CA PHE A 136 -2.55 5.28 -6.05
C PHE A 136 -2.16 3.87 -5.62
N SER A 137 -2.76 3.44 -4.52
CA SER A 137 -2.71 2.07 -4.02
C SER A 137 -3.52 1.15 -4.94
N SER A 138 -2.87 0.62 -5.97
CA SER A 138 -3.43 -0.42 -6.80
C SER A 138 -3.10 -1.82 -6.24
N SER A 139 -3.38 -2.87 -6.96
CA SER A 139 -3.23 -4.25 -6.51
C SER A 139 -2.91 -5.18 -7.66
N ALA A 140 -2.15 -6.25 -7.40
CA ALA A 140 -1.93 -7.33 -8.37
C ALA A 140 -3.25 -8.04 -8.78
N THR A 141 -4.35 -7.83 -8.06
CA THR A 141 -5.68 -8.34 -8.45
C THR A 141 -6.19 -7.78 -9.78
N VAL A 142 -5.64 -6.65 -10.25
CA VAL A 142 -5.98 -6.06 -11.57
C VAL A 142 -5.55 -6.94 -12.73
N TYR A 143 -4.60 -7.85 -12.53
CA TYR A 143 -4.14 -8.79 -13.56
C TYR A 143 -5.11 -9.97 -13.77
N GLY A 144 -6.03 -10.21 -12.82
CA GLY A 144 -6.90 -11.39 -12.87
C GLY A 144 -6.10 -12.69 -12.84
N GLU A 145 -6.34 -13.57 -13.82
CA GLU A 145 -5.53 -14.77 -14.07
C GLU A 145 -4.38 -14.38 -15.05
N PRO A 146 -3.13 -14.23 -14.57
CA PRO A 146 -2.06 -13.68 -15.37
C PRO A 146 -1.60 -14.65 -16.46
N GLU A 147 -1.31 -14.13 -17.66
CA GLU A 147 -0.82 -14.92 -18.79
C GLU A 147 0.64 -15.35 -18.65
N MET A 148 1.41 -14.69 -17.80
CA MET A 148 2.83 -14.97 -17.57
C MET A 148 3.22 -14.80 -16.11
N ILE A 149 4.21 -15.56 -15.70
CA ILE A 149 4.84 -15.50 -14.36
C ILE A 149 6.37 -15.53 -14.57
N PRO A 150 7.15 -14.61 -14.00
CA PRO A 150 6.75 -13.45 -13.17
C PRO A 150 5.85 -12.44 -13.91
N ILE A 151 4.95 -11.77 -13.18
CA ILE A 151 4.00 -10.81 -13.75
C ILE A 151 4.71 -9.47 -13.96
N THR A 152 4.77 -9.00 -15.20
CA THR A 152 5.28 -7.66 -15.55
C THR A 152 4.12 -6.65 -15.60
N GLU A 153 4.44 -5.34 -15.59
CA GLU A 153 3.45 -4.27 -15.75
C GLU A 153 2.79 -4.25 -17.13
N GLU A 154 3.40 -4.90 -18.12
CA GLU A 154 2.89 -5.07 -19.49
C GLU A 154 1.86 -6.21 -19.60
N CYS A 155 1.76 -7.05 -18.56
CA CYS A 155 0.79 -8.13 -18.54
C CYS A 155 -0.63 -7.55 -18.72
N PRO A 156 -1.43 -8.08 -19.65
CA PRO A 156 -2.78 -7.59 -19.89
C PRO A 156 -3.62 -7.59 -18.62
N LEU A 157 -4.47 -6.58 -18.47
CA LEU A 157 -5.48 -6.55 -17.43
C LEU A 157 -6.68 -7.38 -17.92
N HIS A 158 -6.95 -8.47 -17.23
CA HIS A 158 -8.15 -9.27 -17.46
C HIS A 158 -9.31 -8.77 -16.61
N GLU A 159 -10.50 -9.37 -16.80
CA GLU A 159 -11.60 -9.14 -15.86
C GLU A 159 -11.15 -9.50 -14.45
N ALA A 160 -11.32 -8.56 -13.53
CA ALA A 160 -11.02 -8.85 -12.14
C ALA A 160 -11.98 -9.93 -11.63
N THR A 161 -11.43 -10.90 -10.90
CA THR A 161 -12.22 -12.05 -10.41
C THR A 161 -13.21 -11.69 -9.29
N ASN A 162 -13.22 -10.42 -8.86
CA ASN A 162 -14.05 -9.93 -7.76
C ASN A 162 -14.24 -8.40 -7.81
N PRO A 163 -15.32 -7.87 -7.17
CA PRO A 163 -15.62 -6.44 -7.18
C PRO A 163 -14.51 -5.55 -6.59
N TYR A 164 -13.76 -6.00 -5.57
CA TYR A 164 -12.61 -5.23 -5.07
C TYR A 164 -11.57 -5.01 -6.16
N GLY A 165 -11.15 -6.08 -6.85
CA GLY A 165 -10.21 -5.98 -7.97
C GLY A 165 -10.73 -5.04 -9.07
N GLU A 166 -12.02 -5.16 -9.40
CA GLU A 166 -12.66 -4.30 -10.42
C GLU A 166 -12.63 -2.82 -10.01
N THR A 167 -12.83 -2.48 -8.71
CA THR A 167 -12.68 -1.07 -8.26
C THR A 167 -11.27 -0.54 -8.53
N LYS A 168 -10.23 -1.37 -8.38
CA LYS A 168 -8.85 -0.97 -8.67
C LYS A 168 -8.63 -0.77 -10.16
N VAL A 169 -9.12 -1.67 -11.02
CA VAL A 169 -9.08 -1.52 -12.49
C VAL A 169 -9.77 -0.24 -12.94
N MET A 170 -10.98 0.03 -12.42
CA MET A 170 -11.72 1.25 -12.74
C MET A 170 -10.95 2.51 -12.36
N LEU A 171 -10.35 2.55 -11.16
CA LEU A 171 -9.60 3.72 -10.69
C LEU A 171 -8.30 3.93 -11.47
N GLU A 172 -7.58 2.87 -11.87
CA GLU A 172 -6.44 3.01 -12.79
C GLU A 172 -6.84 3.64 -14.12
N ARG A 173 -7.98 3.22 -14.70
CA ARG A 173 -8.52 3.80 -15.94
C ARG A 173 -8.92 5.26 -15.76
N ILE A 174 -9.64 5.59 -14.69
CA ILE A 174 -10.07 6.95 -14.37
C ILE A 174 -8.87 7.88 -14.23
N LEU A 175 -7.85 7.48 -13.47
CA LEU A 175 -6.63 8.28 -13.29
C LEU A 175 -5.84 8.44 -14.58
N THR A 176 -5.83 7.42 -15.44
CA THR A 176 -5.23 7.51 -16.78
C THR A 176 -6.00 8.50 -17.66
N ASP A 177 -7.34 8.50 -17.60
CA ASP A 177 -8.16 9.44 -18.38
C ASP A 177 -8.03 10.87 -17.84
N PHE A 178 -7.76 11.09 -16.54
CA PHE A 178 -7.43 12.41 -16.02
C PHE A 178 -6.18 12.98 -16.70
N TYR A 179 -5.10 12.19 -16.77
CA TYR A 179 -3.89 12.61 -17.49
C TYR A 179 -4.14 12.86 -18.99
N ARG A 180 -4.94 12.03 -19.66
CA ARG A 180 -5.27 12.24 -21.08
C ARG A 180 -6.05 13.53 -21.32
N ALA A 181 -6.91 13.91 -20.38
CA ALA A 181 -7.70 15.14 -20.46
C ALA A 181 -6.89 16.39 -20.08
N ASP A 182 -5.94 16.23 -19.17
CA ASP A 182 -5.11 17.31 -18.64
C ASP A 182 -3.71 16.78 -18.31
N SER A 183 -2.74 17.09 -19.15
CA SER A 183 -1.36 16.59 -19.07
C SER A 183 -0.54 17.12 -17.87
N GLU A 184 -1.11 17.98 -17.03
CA GLU A 184 -0.48 18.41 -15.79
C GLU A 184 -0.62 17.37 -14.66
N TRP A 185 -1.51 16.39 -14.82
CA TRP A 185 -1.60 15.30 -13.86
C TRP A 185 -0.33 14.43 -13.87
N ASN A 186 0.08 14.04 -12.67
CA ASN A 186 1.21 13.17 -12.43
C ASN A 186 0.74 12.02 -11.54
N VAL A 187 0.66 10.83 -12.11
CA VAL A 187 0.02 9.67 -11.47
C VAL A 187 1.00 8.52 -11.41
N VAL A 188 1.18 7.95 -10.23
CA VAL A 188 1.90 6.69 -10.03
C VAL A 188 0.95 5.63 -9.51
N LEU A 189 0.79 4.55 -10.26
CA LEU A 189 -0.02 3.39 -9.92
C LEU A 189 0.90 2.31 -9.36
N LEU A 190 0.77 2.00 -8.07
CA LEU A 190 1.57 0.97 -7.41
C LEU A 190 0.73 -0.29 -7.24
N ARG A 191 1.06 -1.35 -7.99
CA ARG A 191 0.38 -2.64 -7.93
C ARG A 191 1.05 -3.54 -6.91
N TYR A 192 0.44 -3.65 -5.73
CA TYR A 192 0.99 -4.44 -4.63
C TYR A 192 0.68 -5.92 -4.80
N PHE A 193 1.63 -6.74 -4.38
CA PHE A 193 1.39 -8.15 -4.16
C PHE A 193 0.86 -8.36 -2.73
N ASN A 194 1.41 -9.22 -1.90
CA ASN A 194 0.83 -9.55 -0.60
C ASN A 194 1.62 -8.89 0.55
N PRO A 195 1.23 -7.67 1.01
CA PRO A 195 1.93 -7.03 2.12
C PRO A 195 1.71 -7.78 3.42
N ILE A 196 2.82 -8.06 4.12
CA ILE A 196 2.88 -8.71 5.43
C ILE A 196 3.99 -8.07 6.27
N GLY A 197 4.21 -8.52 7.48
CA GLY A 197 5.20 -7.92 8.36
C GLY A 197 4.59 -6.90 9.31
N ALA A 198 5.44 -6.19 10.01
CA ALA A 198 5.10 -5.08 10.88
C ALA A 198 6.33 -4.20 11.10
N HIS A 199 6.16 -3.04 11.72
CA HIS A 199 7.29 -2.21 12.09
C HIS A 199 8.19 -2.92 13.12
N ILE A 200 9.50 -2.77 12.98
CA ILE A 200 10.50 -3.43 13.84
C ILE A 200 10.29 -3.17 15.34
N SER A 201 9.70 -2.04 15.71
CA SER A 201 9.38 -1.72 17.10
C SER A 201 8.31 -2.61 17.72
N GLY A 202 7.50 -3.29 16.90
CA GLY A 202 6.30 -4.00 17.33
C GLY A 202 5.19 -3.07 17.86
N ARG A 203 5.22 -1.77 17.49
CA ARG A 203 4.24 -0.76 17.93
C ARG A 203 3.11 -0.57 16.91
N ILE A 204 3.38 -0.75 15.62
CA ILE A 204 2.38 -0.72 14.55
C ILE A 204 2.45 -1.99 13.71
N GLY A 205 1.29 -2.46 13.26
CA GLY A 205 1.14 -3.69 12.47
C GLY A 205 -0.28 -3.87 11.95
N GLU A 206 -0.59 -5.01 11.36
CA GLU A 206 -1.93 -5.30 10.87
C GLU A 206 -2.87 -5.71 12.02
N ASP A 207 -3.96 -4.97 12.20
CA ASP A 207 -4.99 -5.23 13.24
C ASP A 207 -6.39 -5.28 12.60
N PRO A 208 -6.77 -6.41 11.99
CA PRO A 208 -8.10 -6.57 11.40
C PRO A 208 -9.16 -6.61 12.48
N LYS A 209 -10.27 -5.88 12.29
CA LYS A 209 -11.40 -5.82 13.26
C LYS A 209 -12.12 -7.15 13.43
N ASP A 210 -12.17 -7.96 12.37
CA ASP A 210 -12.85 -9.27 12.32
C ASP A 210 -11.84 -10.41 12.14
N ILE A 211 -12.35 -11.61 11.83
CA ILE A 211 -11.51 -12.77 11.48
C ILE A 211 -10.69 -12.39 10.22
N PRO A 212 -9.35 -12.48 10.29
CA PRO A 212 -8.50 -12.08 9.17
C PRO A 212 -8.78 -12.88 7.90
N ASN A 213 -8.91 -12.18 6.78
CA ASN A 213 -8.99 -12.80 5.45
C ASN A 213 -7.60 -13.10 4.86
N ASN A 214 -6.57 -12.38 5.30
CA ASN A 214 -5.19 -12.57 4.87
C ASN A 214 -4.50 -13.66 5.70
N LEU A 215 -3.58 -14.39 5.07
CA LEU A 215 -2.90 -15.53 5.68
C LEU A 215 -2.13 -15.16 6.95
N LEU A 216 -1.23 -14.15 6.88
CA LEU A 216 -0.31 -13.89 7.98
C LEU A 216 -0.98 -13.42 9.28
N PRO A 217 -1.93 -12.47 9.28
CA PRO A 217 -2.65 -12.11 10.49
C PRO A 217 -3.50 -13.27 11.03
N TYR A 218 -4.01 -14.17 10.16
CA TYR A 218 -4.69 -15.38 10.59
C TYR A 218 -3.72 -16.33 11.32
N VAL A 219 -2.55 -16.59 10.75
CA VAL A 219 -1.47 -17.40 11.36
C VAL A 219 -1.05 -16.82 12.71
N ALA A 220 -0.90 -15.50 12.78
CA ALA A 220 -0.55 -14.80 14.01
C ALA A 220 -1.61 -14.97 15.11
N GLN A 221 -2.91 -14.91 14.74
CA GLN A 221 -3.99 -15.16 15.70
C GLN A 221 -4.06 -16.62 16.18
N VAL A 222 -3.68 -17.59 15.35
CA VAL A 222 -3.51 -18.99 15.80
C VAL A 222 -2.32 -19.09 16.76
N ALA A 223 -1.20 -18.42 16.48
CA ALA A 223 -0.01 -18.48 17.33
C ALA A 223 -0.22 -17.88 18.74
N VAL A 224 -1.10 -16.87 18.89
CA VAL A 224 -1.49 -16.33 20.20
C VAL A 224 -2.70 -17.05 20.83
N GLY A 225 -3.28 -18.04 20.14
CA GLY A 225 -4.39 -18.88 20.66
C GLY A 225 -5.78 -18.26 20.52
N LYS A 226 -5.95 -17.22 19.69
CA LYS A 226 -7.28 -16.67 19.38
C LYS A 226 -8.07 -17.53 18.42
N LEU A 227 -7.39 -18.23 17.51
CA LEU A 227 -7.97 -19.16 16.55
C LEU A 227 -7.40 -20.56 16.78
N GLU A 228 -8.19 -21.59 16.52
CA GLU A 228 -7.83 -22.99 16.84
C GLU A 228 -6.78 -23.55 15.87
N CYS A 229 -6.94 -23.34 14.56
CA CYS A 229 -6.02 -23.87 13.56
C CYS A 229 -6.08 -23.07 12.26
N ILE A 230 -4.95 -23.11 11.50
CA ILE A 230 -4.84 -22.48 10.20
C ILE A 230 -5.59 -23.31 9.16
N GLN A 231 -6.35 -22.63 8.28
CA GLN A 231 -7.00 -23.27 7.14
C GLN A 231 -6.14 -23.10 5.89
N VAL A 232 -5.63 -24.21 5.34
CA VAL A 232 -4.83 -24.25 4.10
C VAL A 232 -5.75 -24.65 2.97
N PHE A 233 -6.07 -23.73 2.07
CA PHE A 233 -7.04 -23.93 0.98
C PHE A 233 -6.38 -24.53 -0.26
N GLY A 234 -6.60 -25.83 -0.49
CA GLY A 234 -5.98 -26.60 -1.56
C GLY A 234 -4.58 -27.11 -1.21
N ASN A 235 -4.31 -28.34 -1.63
CA ASN A 235 -2.99 -28.97 -1.56
C ASN A 235 -2.67 -29.75 -2.84
N ASP A 236 -3.38 -29.40 -3.91
CA ASP A 236 -3.35 -30.09 -5.22
C ASP A 236 -3.07 -29.12 -6.37
N TYR A 237 -2.53 -27.92 -6.06
CA TYR A 237 -2.04 -26.98 -7.08
C TYR A 237 -0.75 -27.51 -7.72
N PRO A 238 -0.47 -27.15 -8.99
CA PRO A 238 0.80 -27.48 -9.66
C PRO A 238 1.97 -26.61 -9.13
N THR A 239 2.23 -26.72 -7.84
CA THR A 239 3.26 -25.99 -7.08
C THR A 239 4.12 -27.01 -6.31
N PRO A 240 5.32 -26.66 -5.82
CA PRO A 240 6.23 -27.60 -5.19
C PRO A 240 5.66 -28.42 -4.03
N ASP A 241 4.79 -27.83 -3.22
CA ASP A 241 4.16 -28.48 -2.05
C ASP A 241 2.64 -28.64 -2.21
N GLY A 242 2.10 -28.31 -3.38
CA GLY A 242 0.68 -28.39 -3.69
C GLY A 242 -0.15 -27.23 -3.17
N THR A 243 0.41 -26.29 -2.39
CA THR A 243 -0.32 -25.13 -1.89
C THR A 243 -0.10 -23.89 -2.74
N GLY A 244 -0.98 -22.88 -2.64
CA GLY A 244 -0.89 -21.67 -3.44
C GLY A 244 0.40 -20.88 -3.15
N VAL A 245 1.02 -20.34 -4.20
CA VAL A 245 2.26 -19.53 -4.13
C VAL A 245 1.93 -18.05 -4.35
N ARG A 246 2.44 -17.19 -3.47
CA ARG A 246 2.25 -15.74 -3.52
C ARG A 246 3.57 -15.01 -3.30
N ASP A 247 3.67 -13.82 -3.85
CA ASP A 247 4.74 -12.88 -3.53
C ASP A 247 4.36 -12.12 -2.25
N TYR A 248 5.06 -12.38 -1.17
CA TYR A 248 4.89 -11.67 0.08
C TYR A 248 5.94 -10.57 0.18
N ILE A 249 5.50 -9.35 0.43
CA ILE A 249 6.35 -8.17 0.58
C ILE A 249 6.26 -7.61 2.00
N HIS A 250 7.39 -7.21 2.57
CA HIS A 250 7.38 -6.56 3.87
C HIS A 250 6.71 -5.19 3.78
N VAL A 251 5.80 -4.89 4.71
CA VAL A 251 5.04 -3.64 4.71
C VAL A 251 5.93 -2.38 4.77
N VAL A 252 7.10 -2.46 5.42
CA VAL A 252 8.08 -1.36 5.46
C VAL A 252 8.75 -1.17 4.09
N ASP A 253 9.11 -2.25 3.38
CA ASP A 253 9.61 -2.14 2.01
C ASP A 253 8.56 -1.51 1.08
N LEU A 254 7.31 -1.94 1.24
CA LEU A 254 6.19 -1.35 0.51
C LEU A 254 6.03 0.14 0.83
N ALA A 255 6.10 0.54 2.10
CA ALA A 255 6.04 1.93 2.54
C ALA A 255 7.17 2.78 1.90
N ARG A 256 8.40 2.25 1.89
CA ARG A 256 9.54 2.87 1.19
C ARG A 256 9.31 3.00 -0.31
N GLY A 257 8.61 2.06 -0.92
CA GLY A 257 8.19 2.14 -2.32
C GLY A 257 7.33 3.37 -2.62
N HIS A 258 6.46 3.79 -1.68
CA HIS A 258 5.67 5.03 -1.82
C HIS A 258 6.52 6.28 -1.71
N VAL A 259 7.51 6.30 -0.81
CA VAL A 259 8.47 7.42 -0.72
C VAL A 259 9.27 7.51 -2.02
N LYS A 260 9.73 6.39 -2.56
CA LYS A 260 10.40 6.36 -3.87
C LYS A 260 9.52 6.80 -5.02
N ALA A 261 8.23 6.53 -4.98
CA ALA A 261 7.29 7.04 -5.96
C ALA A 261 7.13 8.58 -5.87
N LEU A 262 7.15 9.18 -4.67
CA LEU A 262 7.22 10.65 -4.52
C LEU A 262 8.52 11.22 -5.08
N ASP A 263 9.67 10.59 -4.80
CA ASP A 263 10.96 10.99 -5.37
C ASP A 263 10.91 10.95 -6.91
N PHE A 264 10.30 9.91 -7.47
CA PHE A 264 10.11 9.73 -8.91
C PHE A 264 9.24 10.83 -9.53
N MET A 265 8.21 11.31 -8.83
CA MET A 265 7.32 12.40 -9.28
C MET A 265 7.98 13.79 -9.21
N GLY A 266 9.16 13.94 -8.67
CA GLY A 266 9.83 15.22 -8.46
C GLY A 266 9.87 15.65 -7.00
N GLY A 267 9.82 14.68 -6.08
CA GLY A 267 10.17 14.86 -4.68
C GLY A 267 11.56 15.47 -4.51
N LYS A 268 12.00 15.78 -3.30
CA LYS A 268 13.28 16.46 -2.98
C LYS A 268 14.42 15.99 -3.89
N VAL A 269 14.61 16.70 -5.03
CA VAL A 269 15.66 16.36 -5.99
C VAL A 269 16.98 16.92 -5.45
N GLY A 270 17.67 16.08 -4.70
CA GLY A 270 19.11 16.12 -4.60
C GLY A 270 19.70 15.37 -5.78
N THR A 271 20.14 16.11 -6.81
CA THR A 271 21.19 15.71 -7.77
C THR A 271 21.21 14.25 -8.25
N GLY A 272 20.16 13.75 -8.89
CA GLY A 272 20.17 12.49 -9.62
C GLY A 272 19.95 12.73 -11.12
N LYS A 273 20.86 12.22 -11.98
CA LYS A 273 20.72 12.25 -13.44
C LYS A 273 19.35 11.73 -13.86
N ALA A 274 18.66 12.48 -14.72
CA ALA A 274 17.47 12.01 -15.40
C ALA A 274 17.79 10.67 -16.11
N ILE A 275 17.20 9.58 -15.64
CA ILE A 275 17.26 8.28 -16.31
C ILE A 275 16.16 8.30 -17.37
N GLY A 276 16.54 8.07 -18.61
CA GLY A 276 15.64 8.12 -19.77
C GLY A 276 14.47 7.18 -19.61
N LEU A 277 13.28 7.70 -19.83
CA LEU A 277 12.04 6.94 -19.88
C LEU A 277 12.01 6.03 -21.12
N GLY A 278 11.87 4.72 -20.91
CA GLY A 278 11.32 3.84 -21.91
C GLY A 278 9.87 4.24 -22.19
N SER A 279 9.60 4.63 -23.42
CA SER A 279 8.32 4.90 -24.08
C SER A 279 7.06 5.01 -23.19
N ILE A 280 6.86 6.16 -22.55
CA ILE A 280 5.55 6.66 -22.21
C ILE A 280 5.25 7.77 -23.23
N GLU A 281 4.25 7.60 -24.11
CA GLU A 281 3.81 8.67 -24.98
C GLU A 281 3.37 9.86 -24.13
N GLY A 282 4.10 10.98 -24.23
CA GLY A 282 3.72 12.25 -23.63
C GLY A 282 4.54 12.77 -22.43
N ALA A 283 5.64 12.13 -22.03
CA ALA A 283 6.47 12.65 -20.93
C ALA A 283 7.26 13.91 -21.36
N SER A 284 6.93 15.07 -20.76
CA SER A 284 7.71 16.30 -20.92
C SER A 284 8.66 16.50 -19.74
N THR A 285 9.92 16.86 -20.04
CA THR A 285 10.93 17.20 -19.06
C THR A 285 11.27 18.69 -19.16
N GLU A 286 10.52 19.55 -18.48
CA GLU A 286 10.98 20.89 -18.14
C GLU A 286 10.92 21.07 -16.62
N TYR A 287 12.07 21.42 -16.03
CA TYR A 287 12.22 21.71 -14.59
C TYR A 287 11.96 20.55 -13.60
N GLY A 288 12.44 19.33 -13.87
CA GLY A 288 12.57 18.30 -12.84
C GLY A 288 11.27 17.63 -12.37
N THR A 289 10.11 18.05 -12.85
CA THR A 289 8.81 17.39 -12.60
C THR A 289 8.46 16.50 -13.77
N ARG A 290 8.14 15.22 -13.49
CA ARG A 290 7.61 14.30 -14.49
C ARG A 290 6.10 14.39 -14.46
N THR A 291 5.49 14.57 -15.62
CA THR A 291 4.03 14.41 -15.78
C THR A 291 3.73 13.12 -16.51
N GLY A 292 2.62 12.48 -16.22
CA GLY A 292 2.22 11.25 -16.88
C GLY A 292 1.62 10.22 -15.95
N VAL A 293 1.41 9.02 -16.48
CA VAL A 293 0.98 7.86 -15.72
C VAL A 293 2.12 6.84 -15.72
N ALA A 294 2.65 6.51 -14.54
CA ALA A 294 3.63 5.46 -14.35
C ALA A 294 3.03 4.30 -13.56
N ILE A 295 3.38 3.08 -13.92
CA ILE A 295 2.87 1.86 -13.26
C ILE A 295 4.06 1.05 -12.79
N PHE A 296 4.01 0.58 -11.53
CA PHE A 296 5.05 -0.26 -10.95
C PHE A 296 4.46 -1.41 -10.14
N ASN A 297 5.01 -2.61 -10.34
CA ASN A 297 4.78 -3.74 -9.46
C ASN A 297 5.68 -3.61 -8.22
N LEU A 298 5.09 -3.74 -7.04
CA LEU A 298 5.83 -3.79 -5.78
C LEU A 298 5.67 -5.15 -5.13
N GLY A 299 6.69 -5.97 -5.27
CA GLY A 299 6.84 -7.31 -4.72
C GLY A 299 8.31 -7.61 -4.43
N THR A 300 8.61 -8.83 -4.05
CA THR A 300 9.99 -9.32 -3.87
C THR A 300 10.55 -9.99 -5.14
N GLY A 301 9.69 -10.33 -6.08
CA GLY A 301 10.02 -11.16 -7.23
C GLY A 301 10.20 -12.65 -6.87
N THR A 302 9.84 -13.03 -5.65
CA THR A 302 9.98 -14.40 -5.14
C THR A 302 8.64 -14.91 -4.63
N GLY A 303 8.20 -16.05 -5.16
CA GLY A 303 7.00 -16.71 -4.68
C GLY A 303 7.29 -17.59 -3.46
N SER A 304 6.46 -17.49 -2.41
CA SER A 304 6.45 -18.41 -1.28
C SER A 304 5.11 -19.10 -1.15
N SER A 305 5.12 -20.38 -0.80
CA SER A 305 3.91 -21.17 -0.62
C SER A 305 3.22 -20.86 0.71
N VAL A 306 1.96 -21.28 0.86
CA VAL A 306 1.25 -21.18 2.15
C VAL A 306 2.00 -21.95 3.25
N LEU A 307 2.55 -23.14 2.94
CA LEU A 307 3.32 -23.91 3.91
C LEU A 307 4.67 -23.26 4.24
N ASP A 308 5.34 -22.62 3.28
CA ASP A 308 6.56 -21.84 3.54
C ASP A 308 6.29 -20.74 4.59
N VAL A 309 5.18 -20.01 4.45
CA VAL A 309 4.77 -18.95 5.40
C VAL A 309 4.50 -19.55 6.79
N ILE A 310 3.76 -20.66 6.86
CA ILE A 310 3.48 -21.34 8.14
C ILE A 310 4.77 -21.76 8.80
N HIS A 311 5.68 -22.42 8.07
CA HIS A 311 6.96 -22.89 8.62
C HIS A 311 7.88 -21.74 9.03
N ALA A 312 7.91 -20.65 8.28
CA ALA A 312 8.67 -19.45 8.66
C ALA A 312 8.09 -18.82 9.94
N PHE A 313 6.77 -18.76 10.06
CA PHE A 313 6.12 -18.22 11.26
C PHE A 313 6.30 -19.11 12.49
N GLU A 314 6.28 -20.45 12.33
CA GLU A 314 6.62 -21.40 13.40
C GLU A 314 8.02 -21.16 13.96
N LYS A 315 8.99 -20.87 13.09
CA LYS A 315 10.36 -20.52 13.51
C LYS A 315 10.38 -19.20 14.29
N ALA A 316 9.67 -18.17 13.78
CA ALA A 316 9.60 -16.86 14.40
C ALA A 316 8.95 -16.90 15.79
N CYS A 317 7.87 -17.65 15.97
CA CYS A 317 7.15 -17.74 17.25
C CYS A 317 7.66 -18.86 18.18
N GLY A 318 8.54 -19.74 17.70
CA GLY A 318 9.09 -20.87 18.48
C GLY A 318 8.05 -21.96 18.81
N LYS A 319 6.93 -22.04 18.09
CA LYS A 319 5.83 -22.96 18.35
C LYS A 319 5.43 -23.71 17.07
N LYS A 320 4.95 -24.96 17.20
CA LYS A 320 4.25 -25.63 16.13
C LYS A 320 2.82 -25.13 16.05
N LEU A 321 2.37 -24.80 14.85
CA LEU A 321 1.04 -24.25 14.60
C LEU A 321 0.14 -25.32 13.94
N PRO A 322 -1.02 -25.60 14.52
CA PRO A 322 -1.95 -26.55 13.91
C PRO A 322 -2.54 -25.99 12.63
N TYR A 323 -2.55 -26.81 11.57
CA TYR A 323 -3.25 -26.47 10.34
C TYR A 323 -4.05 -27.66 9.80
N LYS A 324 -5.06 -27.37 8.98
CA LYS A 324 -5.85 -28.36 8.26
C LYS A 324 -5.98 -27.99 6.80
N ILE A 325 -5.94 -28.99 5.93
CA ILE A 325 -6.21 -28.82 4.50
C ILE A 325 -7.72 -28.68 4.30
N CYS A 326 -8.10 -27.66 3.54
CA CYS A 326 -9.46 -27.39 3.12
C CYS A 326 -9.56 -27.42 1.59
N PRO A 327 -10.77 -27.60 1.00
CA PRO A 327 -10.96 -27.45 -0.45
C PRO A 327 -10.46 -26.08 -0.96
N ARG A 328 -10.07 -26.00 -2.23
CA ARG A 328 -9.70 -24.72 -2.87
C ARG A 328 -10.83 -23.69 -2.74
N ARG A 329 -10.47 -22.43 -2.54
CA ARG A 329 -11.44 -21.34 -2.63
C ARG A 329 -11.72 -21.03 -4.11
N PRO A 330 -12.96 -20.71 -4.48
CA PRO A 330 -13.27 -20.22 -5.82
C PRO A 330 -12.43 -18.98 -6.16
N GLY A 331 -11.85 -18.94 -7.36
CA GLY A 331 -11.05 -17.82 -7.83
C GLY A 331 -9.60 -17.78 -7.35
N ASP A 332 -9.14 -18.73 -6.50
CA ASP A 332 -7.72 -18.83 -6.14
C ASP A 332 -6.90 -19.41 -7.30
N ILE A 333 -5.82 -18.71 -7.66
CA ILE A 333 -4.84 -19.15 -8.67
C ILE A 333 -3.64 -19.84 -8.02
N ALA A 334 -2.98 -20.73 -8.76
CA ALA A 334 -1.87 -21.53 -8.24
C ALA A 334 -0.67 -20.67 -7.82
N THR A 335 -0.27 -19.73 -8.68
CA THR A 335 0.97 -18.96 -8.50
C THR A 335 0.74 -17.50 -8.91
N ASN A 336 1.26 -16.58 -8.10
CA ASN A 336 1.21 -15.14 -8.38
C ASN A 336 2.42 -14.47 -7.72
N TYR A 337 3.40 -13.99 -8.53
CA TYR A 337 4.53 -13.17 -8.06
C TYR A 337 5.02 -12.20 -9.13
N ALA A 338 5.64 -11.10 -8.68
CA ALA A 338 6.01 -9.96 -9.49
C ALA A 338 7.28 -10.18 -10.31
N ALA A 339 7.38 -9.51 -11.46
CA ALA A 339 8.64 -9.00 -11.97
C ALA A 339 8.86 -7.60 -11.40
N CYS A 340 10.00 -7.36 -10.74
CA CYS A 340 10.29 -6.10 -10.04
C CYS A 340 11.40 -5.28 -10.71
N ASP A 341 11.81 -5.66 -11.94
CA ASP A 341 12.91 -5.00 -12.64
C ASP A 341 12.62 -3.53 -12.91
N LYS A 342 11.40 -3.20 -13.33
CA LYS A 342 11.01 -1.82 -13.60
C LYS A 342 11.08 -0.92 -12.35
N ALA A 343 10.59 -1.40 -11.21
CA ALA A 343 10.69 -0.66 -9.96
C ALA A 343 12.16 -0.46 -9.54
N ARG A 344 13.01 -1.46 -9.73
CA ARG A 344 14.44 -1.35 -9.45
C ARG A 344 15.12 -0.32 -10.38
N GLU A 345 14.83 -0.35 -11.68
CA GLU A 345 15.52 0.47 -12.67
C GLU A 345 15.04 1.92 -12.68
N GLU A 346 13.73 2.16 -12.53
CA GLU A 346 13.13 3.47 -12.67
C GLU A 346 12.87 4.18 -11.34
N LEU A 347 12.45 3.47 -10.29
CA LEU A 347 12.27 4.03 -8.94
C LEU A 347 13.55 3.96 -8.10
N GLY A 348 14.52 3.12 -8.48
CA GLY A 348 15.66 2.79 -7.61
C GLY A 348 15.24 2.08 -6.34
N TRP A 349 14.16 1.28 -6.40
CA TRP A 349 13.59 0.58 -5.27
C TRP A 349 13.70 -0.93 -5.42
N VAL A 350 14.03 -1.60 -4.33
CA VAL A 350 14.00 -3.06 -4.18
C VAL A 350 13.47 -3.43 -2.81
N ALA A 351 12.79 -4.57 -2.71
CA ALA A 351 12.43 -5.15 -1.42
C ALA A 351 13.68 -5.74 -0.76
N GLU A 352 13.93 -5.38 0.50
CA GLU A 352 15.15 -5.77 1.24
C GLU A 352 14.90 -6.90 2.23
N TYR A 353 13.66 -7.05 2.73
CA TYR A 353 13.32 -8.00 3.78
C TYR A 353 12.84 -9.32 3.20
N ASP A 354 13.36 -10.42 3.75
CA ASP A 354 12.96 -11.78 3.41
C ASP A 354 11.74 -12.26 4.22
N LEU A 355 11.22 -13.42 3.86
CA LEU A 355 10.07 -14.03 4.54
C LEU A 355 10.31 -14.28 6.04
N ALA A 356 11.54 -14.63 6.43
CA ALA A 356 11.88 -14.87 7.83
C ALA A 356 11.69 -13.57 8.63
N ARG A 357 12.23 -12.45 8.14
CA ARG A 357 12.09 -11.14 8.76
C ARG A 357 10.63 -10.67 8.80
N MET A 358 9.88 -10.87 7.72
CA MET A 358 8.44 -10.56 7.70
C MET A 358 7.68 -11.28 8.82
N CYS A 359 7.96 -12.57 9.03
CA CYS A 359 7.34 -13.36 10.09
C CYS A 359 7.80 -12.94 11.49
N GLU A 360 9.08 -12.62 11.70
CA GLU A 360 9.62 -12.15 12.97
C GLU A 360 9.00 -10.84 13.42
N ASP A 361 8.89 -9.86 12.50
CA ASP A 361 8.30 -8.56 12.81
C ASP A 361 6.79 -8.67 13.04
N SER A 362 6.08 -9.50 12.26
CA SER A 362 4.66 -9.80 12.51
C SER A 362 4.44 -10.47 13.86
N TRP A 363 5.30 -11.42 14.23
CA TRP A 363 5.21 -12.08 15.54
C TRP A 363 5.49 -11.10 16.67
N ARG A 364 6.49 -10.23 16.55
CA ARG A 364 6.80 -9.18 17.53
C ARG A 364 5.60 -8.25 17.73
N TRP A 365 4.96 -7.81 16.65
CA TRP A 365 3.73 -7.04 16.73
C TRP A 365 2.63 -7.79 17.47
N GLN A 366 2.28 -8.99 17.01
CA GLN A 366 1.16 -9.75 17.57
C GLN A 366 1.39 -10.18 19.02
N SER A 367 2.61 -10.56 19.38
CA SER A 367 2.93 -10.96 20.75
C SER A 367 2.92 -9.79 21.74
N ASN A 368 3.32 -8.60 21.30
CA ASN A 368 3.29 -7.39 22.11
C ASN A 368 1.87 -6.77 22.18
N ASN A 369 1.04 -7.07 21.20
CA ASN A 369 -0.33 -6.54 21.07
C ASN A 369 -1.32 -7.69 20.81
N PRO A 370 -1.53 -8.58 21.78
CA PRO A 370 -2.39 -9.75 21.56
C PRO A 370 -3.82 -9.37 21.23
N ASN A 371 -4.28 -8.19 21.64
CA ASN A 371 -5.60 -7.64 21.35
C ASN A 371 -5.61 -6.54 20.27
N GLY A 372 -4.52 -6.44 19.48
CA GLY A 372 -4.34 -5.39 18.50
C GLY A 372 -4.04 -4.04 19.14
N TYR A 373 -4.60 -2.97 18.61
CA TYR A 373 -4.47 -1.62 19.17
C TYR A 373 -5.31 -1.37 20.44
N LYS A 374 -6.18 -2.32 20.79
CA LYS A 374 -6.95 -2.25 22.05
C LYS A 374 -6.05 -2.67 23.20
N GLU A 375 -5.93 -1.83 24.21
CA GLU A 375 -5.23 -2.13 25.45
C GLU A 375 -5.95 -3.19 26.30
#